data_cdbf5eb638615c157ed4e4dd3cfb26fa
#
_entry.id   cdbf5eb638615c157ed4e4dd3cfb26fa
#
_cell.length_a   1.000
_cell.length_b   1.000
_cell.length_c   1.000
_cell.angle_alpha   90.00
_cell.angle_beta   90.00
_cell.angle_gamma   90.00
#
_symmetry.space_group_name_H-M   'P 1'
#
loop_
_entity.id
_entity.type
_entity.pdbx_description
1 polymer ?
#
loop_
_entity_poly.entity_id
_entity_poly.type
_entity_poly.pdbx_seq_one_letter_code
_entity_poly.pdbx_strand_id
1 'polypeptide(L)'
;YKYAAEAGTLFYLADGQIKVQRNYWVCTSAISYTGQDALAKEMALMKDAAGTDDVFLTSTAPASLEPYYENEFYESEEAFLFAIADALKAEYEAIVEAGFLLQVDDAWLPALWDRIGIDMGLEAFQKRSMLRVEALNHALSGIRQDKIRYHLCWGSWHGPHVFDLELVHLMDVLLAVNAGAYMLEAANARHEHEWAVWQDAKLPDGKILIPGVITHSTDLVEHPELISQRIQRFASVVGADNVIAGSDCGFGGRSHPQVAWAKLESMVEGAALASKALGKG
;
A
#
# COMPACT_ATOMS: atom_id res chain seq x y z
N TYR A 1 -14.30 9.21 -0.92
CA TYR A 1 -14.52 10.07 -2.08
C TYR A 1 -16.00 10.46 -2.25
N LYS A 2 -16.95 9.52 -2.14
CA LYS A 2 -18.39 9.82 -2.24
C LYS A 2 -18.81 10.85 -1.19
N TYR A 3 -18.47 10.59 0.08
CA TYR A 3 -18.75 11.51 1.18
C TYR A 3 -18.03 12.86 1.01
N ALA A 4 -16.77 12.84 0.62
CA ALA A 4 -15.99 14.05 0.43
C ALA A 4 -16.50 14.89 -0.75
N ALA A 5 -16.96 14.25 -1.82
CA ALA A 5 -17.59 14.92 -2.95
C ALA A 5 -18.92 15.56 -2.56
N GLU A 6 -19.76 14.85 -1.78
CA GLU A 6 -21.04 15.34 -1.27
C GLU A 6 -20.87 16.47 -0.24
N ALA A 7 -19.86 16.33 0.64
CA ALA A 7 -19.58 17.33 1.69
C ALA A 7 -18.76 18.54 1.21
N GLY A 8 -18.29 18.55 -0.04
CA GLY A 8 -17.43 19.61 -0.55
C GLY A 8 -16.08 19.76 0.15
N THR A 9 -15.62 18.68 0.84
CA THR A 9 -14.43 18.74 1.70
C THR A 9 -13.10 18.66 0.97
N LEU A 10 -13.09 18.17 -0.28
CA LEU A 10 -11.86 18.02 -1.06
C LEU A 10 -11.31 19.33 -1.62
N PHE A 11 -12.18 20.28 -1.91
CA PHE A 11 -11.80 21.60 -2.39
C PHE A 11 -12.85 22.61 -1.95
N TYR A 12 -12.47 23.56 -1.11
CA TYR A 12 -13.26 24.75 -0.83
C TYR A 12 -13.22 25.65 -2.07
N LEU A 13 -14.16 25.44 -2.99
CA LEU A 13 -14.50 26.46 -3.97
C LEU A 13 -15.62 27.30 -3.40
N ALA A 14 -15.50 28.62 -3.53
CA ALA A 14 -16.44 29.59 -2.93
C ALA A 14 -17.90 29.45 -3.38
N ASP A 15 -18.17 28.65 -4.39
CA ASP A 15 -19.50 28.38 -4.96
C ASP A 15 -20.05 26.97 -4.68
N GLY A 16 -19.32 26.15 -3.90
CA GLY A 16 -19.75 24.79 -3.55
C GLY A 16 -19.78 23.80 -4.72
N GLN A 17 -19.29 24.15 -5.89
CA GLN A 17 -19.23 23.26 -7.05
C GLN A 17 -17.85 22.68 -7.23
N ILE A 18 -17.72 21.37 -6.95
CA ILE A 18 -16.49 20.63 -7.27
C ILE A 18 -16.65 20.05 -8.68
N LYS A 19 -15.96 20.63 -9.65
CA LYS A 19 -15.69 19.96 -10.92
C LYS A 19 -14.37 19.21 -10.79
N VAL A 20 -14.39 17.97 -10.34
CA VAL A 20 -13.25 17.06 -10.50
C VAL A 20 -13.25 16.60 -11.95
N GLN A 21 -12.55 17.32 -12.79
CA GLN A 21 -12.29 16.84 -14.14
C GLN A 21 -11.21 15.77 -14.03
N ARG A 22 -11.60 14.50 -14.10
CA ARG A 22 -10.67 13.39 -14.22
C ARG A 22 -10.33 13.22 -15.70
N ASN A 23 -9.07 13.36 -16.02
CA ASN A 23 -8.56 12.88 -17.29
C ASN A 23 -8.36 11.36 -17.15
N TYR A 24 -9.15 10.60 -17.89
CA TYR A 24 -8.91 9.17 -18.07
C TYR A 24 -8.01 8.99 -19.30
N TRP A 25 -7.07 8.08 -19.17
CA TRP A 25 -6.30 7.60 -20.31
C TRP A 25 -7.10 6.51 -21.00
N VAL A 26 -7.10 6.47 -22.31
CA VAL A 26 -7.80 5.45 -23.08
C VAL A 26 -6.78 4.47 -23.64
N CYS A 27 -6.94 3.19 -23.33
CA CYS A 27 -6.13 2.12 -23.88
C CYS A 27 -6.69 1.72 -25.26
N THR A 28 -6.00 2.14 -26.33
CA THR A 28 -6.40 1.91 -27.74
C THR A 28 -5.48 0.95 -28.49
N SER A 29 -4.48 0.37 -27.82
CA SER A 29 -3.52 -0.58 -28.40
C SER A 29 -2.98 -1.53 -27.32
N ALA A 30 -2.22 -2.55 -27.74
CA ALA A 30 -1.57 -3.48 -26.83
C ALA A 30 -0.63 -2.77 -25.87
N ILE A 31 -0.72 -3.11 -24.58
CA ILE A 31 0.15 -2.60 -23.51
C ILE A 31 1.52 -3.27 -23.59
N SER A 32 2.56 -2.48 -23.37
CA SER A 32 3.92 -2.97 -23.21
C SER A 32 4.69 -2.11 -22.22
N TYR A 33 5.61 -2.72 -21.47
CA TYR A 33 6.50 -1.97 -20.58
C TYR A 33 7.57 -1.23 -21.37
N THR A 34 7.72 0.06 -21.11
CA THR A 34 8.70 0.93 -21.81
C THR A 34 9.58 1.72 -20.83
N GLY A 35 9.55 1.37 -19.54
CA GLY A 35 10.23 2.10 -18.46
C GLY A 35 11.67 1.64 -18.17
N GLN A 36 12.28 0.74 -18.94
CA GLN A 36 13.55 0.08 -18.61
C GLN A 36 14.68 1.07 -18.30
N ASP A 37 14.86 2.08 -19.15
CA ASP A 37 15.96 3.06 -18.97
C ASP A 37 15.71 3.97 -17.77
N ALA A 38 14.47 4.33 -17.49
CA ALA A 38 14.10 5.15 -16.34
C ALA A 38 14.31 4.37 -15.03
N LEU A 39 13.85 3.14 -14.98
CA LEU A 39 14.02 2.24 -13.84
C LEU A 39 15.52 1.97 -13.56
N ALA A 40 16.32 1.71 -14.60
CA ALA A 40 17.75 1.47 -14.45
C ALA A 40 18.48 2.68 -13.82
N LYS A 41 18.10 3.90 -14.21
CA LYS A 41 18.65 5.13 -13.62
C LYS A 41 18.24 5.30 -12.17
N GLU A 42 16.96 5.03 -11.85
CA GLU A 42 16.46 5.12 -10.48
C GLU A 42 17.17 4.10 -9.56
N MET A 43 17.30 2.86 -10.00
CA MET A 43 18.01 1.82 -9.27
C MET A 43 19.49 2.17 -9.02
N ALA A 44 20.15 2.77 -10.00
CA ALA A 44 21.55 3.22 -9.86
C ALA A 44 21.68 4.34 -8.80
N LEU A 45 20.76 5.33 -8.83
CA LEU A 45 20.71 6.42 -7.85
C LEU A 45 20.43 5.90 -6.44
N MET A 46 19.50 4.95 -6.31
CA MET A 46 19.17 4.34 -5.01
C MET A 46 20.33 3.56 -4.42
N LYS A 47 21.05 2.78 -5.21
CA LYS A 47 22.26 2.06 -4.75
C LYS A 47 23.35 3.02 -4.27
N ASP A 48 23.58 4.10 -5.01
CA ASP A 48 24.58 5.12 -4.65
C ASP A 48 24.22 5.86 -3.36
N ALA A 49 22.93 6.19 -3.19
CA ALA A 49 22.45 6.95 -2.04
C ALA A 49 22.29 6.12 -0.75
N ALA A 50 21.94 4.85 -0.86
CA ALA A 50 21.56 4.04 0.30
C ALA A 50 22.76 3.63 1.19
N GLY A 51 23.94 3.39 0.60
CA GLY A 51 25.13 2.93 1.33
C GLY A 51 24.95 1.54 1.98
N THR A 52 23.89 0.80 1.63
CA THR A 52 23.55 -0.54 2.11
C THR A 52 22.86 -1.31 1.00
N ASP A 53 22.91 -2.66 1.07
CA ASP A 53 22.18 -3.55 0.17
C ASP A 53 20.76 -3.86 0.66
N ASP A 54 20.41 -3.44 1.89
CA ASP A 54 19.08 -3.66 2.47
C ASP A 54 18.12 -2.50 2.08
N VAL A 55 17.69 -2.50 0.84
CA VAL A 55 16.87 -1.46 0.23
C VAL A 55 15.68 -2.09 -0.48
N PHE A 56 14.54 -1.43 -0.43
CA PHE A 56 13.39 -1.77 -1.27
C PHE A 56 13.09 -0.65 -2.27
N LEU A 57 12.57 -1.04 -3.44
CA LEU A 57 11.96 -0.13 -4.40
C LEU A 57 10.48 -0.40 -4.52
N THR A 58 9.71 0.67 -4.71
CA THR A 58 8.27 0.59 -4.89
C THR A 58 7.90 0.47 -6.36
N SER A 59 6.89 -0.35 -6.63
CA SER A 59 6.18 -0.39 -7.91
C SER A 59 4.69 -0.54 -7.67
N THR A 60 3.88 -0.12 -8.62
CA THR A 60 2.42 -0.12 -8.46
C THR A 60 1.81 -1.50 -8.74
N ALA A 61 0.70 -1.85 -8.07
CA ALA A 61 -0.09 -3.02 -8.39
C ALA A 61 -0.93 -2.83 -9.67
N PRO A 62 -1.27 -3.91 -10.43
CA PRO A 62 -2.19 -3.83 -11.57
C PRO A 62 -3.52 -3.16 -11.21
N ALA A 63 -4.10 -3.53 -10.06
CA ALA A 63 -5.33 -2.95 -9.52
C ALA A 63 -5.25 -1.43 -9.27
N SER A 64 -4.05 -0.91 -9.10
CA SER A 64 -3.82 0.52 -8.84
C SER A 64 -3.56 1.33 -10.12
N LEU A 65 -3.29 0.68 -11.25
CA LEU A 65 -3.24 1.32 -12.56
C LEU A 65 -4.59 1.29 -13.29
N GLU A 66 -5.29 0.16 -13.24
CA GLU A 66 -6.56 -0.06 -13.95
C GLU A 66 -7.55 1.11 -13.82
N PRO A 67 -7.80 1.72 -12.64
CA PRO A 67 -8.80 2.77 -12.47
C PRO A 67 -8.50 4.11 -13.18
N TYR A 68 -7.30 4.27 -13.73
CA TYR A 68 -6.92 5.45 -14.48
C TYR A 68 -7.14 5.31 -15.99
N TYR A 69 -7.49 4.12 -16.47
CA TYR A 69 -7.60 3.82 -17.88
C TYR A 69 -9.01 3.33 -18.23
N GLU A 70 -9.49 3.75 -19.38
CA GLU A 70 -10.65 3.19 -20.06
C GLU A 70 -10.16 2.19 -21.11
N ASN A 71 -10.70 0.98 -21.09
CA ASN A 71 -10.30 -0.07 -22.03
C ASN A 71 -11.14 -0.03 -23.30
N GLU A 72 -10.53 0.32 -24.43
CA GLU A 72 -11.12 0.25 -25.76
C GLU A 72 -10.43 -0.79 -26.68
N PHE A 73 -9.41 -1.50 -26.19
CA PHE A 73 -8.62 -2.42 -27.02
C PHE A 73 -8.84 -3.89 -26.67
N TYR A 74 -8.84 -4.24 -25.39
CA TYR A 74 -8.98 -5.63 -24.95
C TYR A 74 -10.44 -6.03 -24.86
N GLU A 75 -10.73 -7.32 -25.16
CA GLU A 75 -12.08 -7.88 -25.25
C GLU A 75 -12.84 -7.93 -23.89
N SER A 76 -12.14 -7.85 -22.78
CA SER A 76 -12.72 -7.87 -21.43
C SER A 76 -11.89 -7.06 -20.42
N GLU A 77 -12.52 -6.71 -19.30
CA GLU A 77 -11.84 -6.12 -18.14
C GLU A 77 -10.72 -7.04 -17.62
N GLU A 78 -10.97 -8.34 -17.58
CA GLU A 78 -9.97 -9.34 -17.17
C GLU A 78 -8.77 -9.37 -18.10
N ALA A 79 -8.97 -9.43 -19.42
CA ALA A 79 -7.90 -9.42 -20.40
C ALA A 79 -7.06 -8.13 -20.31
N PHE A 80 -7.70 -7.00 -20.08
CA PHE A 80 -7.02 -5.72 -19.87
C PHE A 80 -6.19 -5.73 -18.60
N LEU A 81 -6.75 -6.20 -17.48
CA LEU A 81 -6.07 -6.30 -16.18
C LEU A 81 -4.82 -7.20 -16.25
N PHE A 82 -4.93 -8.37 -16.91
CA PHE A 82 -3.79 -9.27 -17.08
C PHE A 82 -2.74 -8.70 -18.03
N ALA A 83 -3.11 -7.93 -19.04
CA ALA A 83 -2.14 -7.23 -19.89
C ALA A 83 -1.36 -6.16 -19.12
N ILE A 84 -1.99 -5.47 -18.18
CA ILE A 84 -1.29 -4.57 -17.22
C ILE A 84 -0.32 -5.40 -16.36
N ALA A 85 -0.77 -6.53 -15.84
CA ALA A 85 0.04 -7.41 -15.00
C ALA A 85 1.29 -7.94 -15.74
N ASP A 86 1.14 -8.35 -17.01
CA ASP A 86 2.25 -8.78 -17.87
C ASP A 86 3.28 -7.67 -18.08
N ALA A 87 2.82 -6.43 -18.29
CA ALA A 87 3.72 -5.30 -18.44
C ALA A 87 4.49 -5.00 -17.15
N LEU A 88 3.81 -5.01 -15.99
CA LEU A 88 4.43 -4.76 -14.68
C LEU A 88 5.38 -5.87 -14.25
N LYS A 89 5.16 -7.09 -14.68
CA LYS A 89 6.06 -8.22 -14.40
C LYS A 89 7.51 -7.90 -14.79
N ALA A 90 7.72 -7.27 -15.96
CA ALA A 90 9.05 -6.89 -16.40
C ALA A 90 9.74 -5.90 -15.45
N GLU A 91 8.99 -4.99 -14.84
CA GLU A 91 9.49 -4.05 -13.84
C GLU A 91 9.82 -4.76 -12.52
N TYR A 92 8.91 -5.62 -12.04
CA TYR A 92 9.09 -6.36 -10.80
C TYR A 92 10.32 -7.27 -10.84
N GLU A 93 10.49 -8.00 -11.94
CA GLU A 93 11.66 -8.87 -12.16
C GLU A 93 12.95 -8.05 -12.18
N ALA A 94 12.99 -6.92 -12.91
CA ALA A 94 14.18 -6.06 -12.98
C ALA A 94 14.58 -5.48 -11.62
N ILE A 95 13.63 -5.08 -10.76
CA ILE A 95 13.89 -4.60 -9.40
C ILE A 95 14.56 -5.68 -8.55
N VAL A 96 14.00 -6.90 -8.58
CA VAL A 96 14.52 -8.01 -7.76
C VAL A 96 15.87 -8.55 -8.30
N GLU A 97 16.03 -8.64 -9.60
CA GLU A 97 17.30 -9.02 -10.25
C GLU A 97 18.42 -8.02 -9.94
N ALA A 98 18.09 -6.75 -9.79
CA ALA A 98 19.05 -5.72 -9.37
C ALA A 98 19.45 -5.81 -7.89
N GLY A 99 18.82 -6.73 -7.09
CA GLY A 99 19.17 -7.01 -5.70
C GLY A 99 18.27 -6.29 -4.68
N PHE A 100 17.28 -5.50 -5.11
CA PHE A 100 16.36 -4.83 -4.20
C PHE A 100 15.24 -5.78 -3.70
N LEU A 101 14.63 -5.43 -2.57
CA LEU A 101 13.30 -5.91 -2.25
C LEU A 101 12.28 -5.14 -3.11
N LEU A 102 11.29 -5.84 -3.62
CA LEU A 102 10.16 -5.22 -4.32
C LEU A 102 9.06 -4.88 -3.31
N GLN A 103 8.64 -3.63 -3.23
CA GLN A 103 7.39 -3.27 -2.58
C GLN A 103 6.32 -2.99 -3.64
N VAL A 104 5.24 -3.77 -3.62
CA VAL A 104 4.09 -3.52 -4.48
C VAL A 104 3.08 -2.67 -3.76
N ASP A 105 2.83 -1.45 -4.26
CA ASP A 105 1.88 -0.51 -3.70
C ASP A 105 0.50 -0.68 -4.33
N ASP A 106 -0.50 -1.08 -3.53
CA ASP A 106 -1.89 -1.23 -3.96
C ASP A 106 -2.79 -0.20 -3.26
N ALA A 107 -2.81 0.99 -3.83
CA ALA A 107 -3.53 2.13 -3.27
C ALA A 107 -5.02 2.14 -3.61
N TRP A 108 -5.43 1.43 -4.67
CA TRP A 108 -6.80 1.52 -5.18
C TRP A 108 -7.67 0.32 -4.83
N LEU A 109 -7.08 -0.82 -4.48
CA LEU A 109 -7.86 -2.03 -4.20
C LEU A 109 -8.90 -1.77 -3.09
N PRO A 110 -8.54 -1.36 -1.86
CA PRO A 110 -9.54 -1.02 -0.85
C PRO A 110 -10.20 0.36 -1.08
N ALA A 111 -9.46 1.34 -1.64
CA ALA A 111 -9.99 2.69 -1.83
C ALA A 111 -11.14 2.78 -2.84
N LEU A 112 -11.32 1.78 -3.71
CA LEU A 112 -12.48 1.70 -4.60
C LEU A 112 -13.77 1.31 -3.89
N TRP A 113 -13.71 0.82 -2.65
CA TRP A 113 -14.92 0.49 -1.89
C TRP A 113 -15.86 1.69 -1.77
N ASP A 114 -15.35 2.83 -1.35
CA ASP A 114 -16.15 4.06 -1.17
C ASP A 114 -16.67 4.63 -2.52
N ARG A 115 -16.16 4.17 -3.65
CA ARG A 115 -16.54 4.66 -4.99
C ARG A 115 -17.55 3.77 -5.70
N ILE A 116 -17.29 2.47 -5.67
CA ILE A 116 -18.08 1.49 -6.41
C ILE A 116 -18.53 0.33 -5.52
N GLY A 117 -17.76 0.00 -4.47
CA GLY A 117 -18.00 -1.16 -3.64
C GLY A 117 -19.30 -1.07 -2.85
N ILE A 118 -19.61 0.10 -2.30
CA ILE A 118 -20.87 0.32 -1.54
C ILE A 118 -22.08 0.00 -2.39
N ASP A 119 -22.11 0.46 -3.64
CA ASP A 119 -23.22 0.22 -4.56
C ASP A 119 -23.21 -1.22 -5.11
N MET A 120 -22.04 -1.83 -5.21
CA MET A 120 -21.84 -3.23 -5.68
C MET A 120 -22.22 -4.25 -4.61
N GLY A 121 -22.02 -3.93 -3.34
CA GLY A 121 -22.13 -4.84 -2.21
C GLY A 121 -20.84 -5.62 -1.90
N LEU A 122 -20.72 -6.04 -0.63
CA LEU A 122 -19.46 -6.58 -0.09
C LEU A 122 -18.98 -7.84 -0.85
N GLU A 123 -19.84 -8.82 -1.05
CA GLU A 123 -19.48 -10.09 -1.70
C GLU A 123 -18.99 -9.86 -3.14
N ALA A 124 -19.68 -9.03 -3.91
CA ALA A 124 -19.28 -8.72 -5.28
C ALA A 124 -17.97 -7.94 -5.31
N PHE A 125 -17.75 -7.02 -4.35
CA PHE A 125 -16.51 -6.28 -4.24
C PHE A 125 -15.33 -7.18 -3.85
N GLN A 126 -15.51 -8.10 -2.91
CA GLN A 126 -14.48 -9.08 -2.54
C GLN A 126 -14.11 -9.98 -3.72
N LYS A 127 -15.10 -10.47 -4.48
CA LYS A 127 -14.87 -11.25 -5.71
C LYS A 127 -14.07 -10.45 -6.74
N ARG A 128 -14.45 -9.18 -6.93
CA ARG A 128 -13.72 -8.26 -7.82
C ARG A 128 -12.27 -8.08 -7.35
N SER A 129 -12.06 -7.91 -6.05
CA SER A 129 -10.74 -7.75 -5.44
C SER A 129 -9.88 -9.00 -5.60
N MET A 130 -10.44 -10.19 -5.46
CA MET A 130 -9.73 -11.45 -5.68
C MET A 130 -9.20 -11.60 -7.11
N LEU A 131 -9.96 -11.20 -8.13
CA LEU A 131 -9.46 -11.19 -9.52
C LEU A 131 -8.23 -10.26 -9.67
N ARG A 132 -8.18 -9.14 -8.95
CA ARG A 132 -7.02 -8.23 -8.93
C ARG A 132 -5.80 -8.86 -8.25
N VAL A 133 -6.03 -9.62 -7.19
CA VAL A 133 -4.99 -10.42 -6.54
C VAL A 133 -4.48 -11.53 -7.46
N GLU A 134 -5.35 -12.20 -8.22
CA GLU A 134 -4.93 -13.19 -9.22
C GLU A 134 -4.03 -12.57 -10.29
N ALA A 135 -4.38 -11.40 -10.81
CA ALA A 135 -3.55 -10.68 -11.78
C ALA A 135 -2.21 -10.24 -11.17
N LEU A 136 -2.20 -9.77 -9.91
CA LEU A 136 -0.97 -9.43 -9.21
C LEU A 136 -0.10 -10.67 -8.99
N ASN A 137 -0.67 -11.78 -8.53
CA ASN A 137 0.07 -13.03 -8.34
C ASN A 137 0.63 -13.59 -9.65
N HIS A 138 -0.06 -13.37 -10.77
CA HIS A 138 0.46 -13.66 -12.09
C HIS A 138 1.70 -12.81 -12.42
N ALA A 139 1.68 -11.50 -12.16
CA ALA A 139 2.83 -10.64 -12.35
C ALA A 139 4.01 -11.00 -11.42
N LEU A 140 3.72 -11.44 -10.19
CA LEU A 140 4.72 -11.87 -9.20
C LEU A 140 5.27 -13.29 -9.44
N SER A 141 4.71 -14.03 -10.41
CA SER A 141 5.12 -15.41 -10.67
C SER A 141 6.61 -15.50 -11.05
N GLY A 142 7.33 -16.42 -10.39
CA GLY A 142 8.79 -16.57 -10.54
C GLY A 142 9.63 -15.78 -9.55
N ILE A 143 9.07 -14.79 -8.87
CA ILE A 143 9.75 -14.03 -7.83
C ILE A 143 9.55 -14.73 -6.47
N ARG A 144 10.62 -14.88 -5.70
CA ARG A 144 10.55 -15.45 -4.35
C ARG A 144 9.76 -14.51 -3.43
N GLN A 145 8.83 -15.06 -2.64
CA GLN A 145 7.96 -14.28 -1.77
C GLN A 145 8.71 -13.46 -0.71
N ASP A 146 9.86 -13.96 -0.22
CA ASP A 146 10.70 -13.24 0.75
C ASP A 146 11.37 -11.97 0.16
N LYS A 147 11.29 -11.78 -1.16
CA LYS A 147 11.71 -10.55 -1.84
C LYS A 147 10.58 -9.55 -2.06
N ILE A 148 9.35 -9.87 -1.66
CA ILE A 148 8.15 -9.09 -1.96
C ILE A 148 7.54 -8.56 -0.65
N ARG A 149 7.34 -7.25 -0.60
CA ARG A 149 6.52 -6.53 0.37
C ARG A 149 5.25 -6.05 -0.35
N TYR A 150 4.09 -6.35 0.19
CA TYR A 150 2.82 -5.88 -0.35
C TYR A 150 2.25 -4.79 0.55
N HIS A 151 2.02 -3.62 0.00
CA HIS A 151 1.44 -2.48 0.71
C HIS A 151 -0.02 -2.30 0.30
N LEU A 152 -0.93 -2.59 1.22
CA LEU A 152 -2.35 -2.31 1.12
C LEU A 152 -2.63 -0.91 1.69
N CYS A 153 -3.24 -0.04 0.88
CA CYS A 153 -3.50 1.34 1.24
C CYS A 153 -4.94 1.73 0.91
N TRP A 154 -5.57 2.50 1.78
CA TRP A 154 -6.93 3.03 1.54
C TRP A 154 -6.94 4.34 0.75
N GLY A 155 -5.82 4.67 0.10
CA GLY A 155 -5.67 5.88 -0.69
C GLY A 155 -5.44 7.11 0.19
N SER A 156 -4.21 7.43 0.44
CA SER A 156 -3.75 8.47 1.38
C SER A 156 -4.04 9.92 0.93
N TRP A 157 -5.30 10.24 0.65
CA TRP A 157 -5.75 11.60 0.38
C TRP A 157 -6.23 12.26 1.70
N HIS A 158 -6.13 13.58 1.78
CA HIS A 158 -6.63 14.32 2.93
C HIS A 158 -8.16 14.46 2.86
N GLY A 159 -8.85 13.60 3.57
CA GLY A 159 -10.30 13.58 3.61
C GLY A 159 -10.83 12.81 4.82
N PRO A 160 -12.14 12.77 5.00
CA PRO A 160 -12.74 12.21 6.21
C PRO A 160 -12.67 10.68 6.31
N HIS A 161 -12.44 9.94 5.22
CA HIS A 161 -12.31 8.47 5.20
C HIS A 161 -13.42 7.70 5.95
N VAL A 162 -14.65 8.23 5.94
CA VAL A 162 -15.77 7.70 6.75
C VAL A 162 -16.25 6.35 6.27
N PHE A 163 -16.08 6.07 4.98
CA PHE A 163 -16.58 4.88 4.32
C PHE A 163 -15.48 3.88 3.94
N ASP A 164 -14.29 3.99 4.51
CA ASP A 164 -13.24 2.99 4.29
C ASP A 164 -13.74 1.60 4.68
N LEU A 165 -13.45 0.61 3.84
CA LEU A 165 -13.78 -0.78 4.13
C LEU A 165 -12.88 -1.28 5.26
N GLU A 166 -13.48 -1.84 6.30
CA GLU A 166 -12.76 -2.37 7.45
C GLU A 166 -11.83 -3.53 7.05
N LEU A 167 -10.66 -3.60 7.68
CA LEU A 167 -9.63 -4.60 7.40
C LEU A 167 -10.16 -6.04 7.52
N VAL A 168 -11.07 -6.30 8.44
CA VAL A 168 -11.66 -7.63 8.64
C VAL A 168 -12.29 -8.19 7.37
N HIS A 169 -12.85 -7.33 6.51
CA HIS A 169 -13.45 -7.73 5.24
C HIS A 169 -12.44 -7.90 4.10
N LEU A 170 -11.21 -7.50 4.32
CA LEU A 170 -10.11 -7.58 3.34
C LEU A 170 -9.09 -8.68 3.66
N MET A 171 -9.22 -9.38 4.81
CA MET A 171 -8.20 -10.34 5.27
C MET A 171 -7.94 -11.44 4.25
N ASP A 172 -8.98 -12.05 3.68
CA ASP A 172 -8.82 -13.11 2.68
C ASP A 172 -8.13 -12.58 1.41
N VAL A 173 -8.45 -11.35 1.01
CA VAL A 173 -7.84 -10.68 -0.15
C VAL A 173 -6.36 -10.36 0.12
N LEU A 174 -6.06 -9.79 1.30
CA LEU A 174 -4.71 -9.44 1.73
C LEU A 174 -3.80 -10.68 1.76
N LEU A 175 -4.26 -11.73 2.46
CA LEU A 175 -3.47 -12.94 2.67
C LEU A 175 -3.36 -13.84 1.43
N ALA A 176 -4.19 -13.63 0.40
CA ALA A 176 -4.08 -14.31 -0.88
C ALA A 176 -2.95 -13.76 -1.77
N VAL A 177 -2.38 -12.59 -1.47
CA VAL A 177 -1.23 -12.05 -2.19
C VAL A 177 0.04 -12.84 -1.88
N ASN A 178 0.77 -13.27 -2.91
CA ASN A 178 2.02 -14.02 -2.80
C ASN A 178 3.20 -13.12 -2.38
N ALA A 179 3.15 -12.55 -1.19
CA ALA A 179 4.19 -11.69 -0.62
C ALA A 179 4.78 -12.31 0.65
N GLY A 180 6.02 -11.95 1.00
CA GLY A 180 6.67 -12.32 2.25
C GLY A 180 6.31 -11.39 3.40
N ALA A 181 5.93 -10.14 3.08
CA ALA A 181 5.54 -9.15 4.07
C ALA A 181 4.30 -8.36 3.63
N TYR A 182 3.46 -8.02 4.59
CA TYR A 182 2.25 -7.22 4.39
C TYR A 182 2.36 -5.91 5.15
N MET A 183 2.27 -4.80 4.44
CA MET A 183 2.27 -3.45 5.00
C MET A 183 0.87 -2.86 4.90
N LEU A 184 0.39 -2.23 5.97
CA LEU A 184 -0.95 -1.65 6.04
C LEU A 184 -1.01 -0.45 6.99
N GLU A 185 -2.00 0.41 6.78
CA GLU A 185 -2.27 1.56 7.64
C GLU A 185 -2.71 1.09 9.03
N ALA A 186 -2.06 1.61 10.08
CA ALA A 186 -2.35 1.24 11.47
C ALA A 186 -1.98 2.33 12.49
N ALA A 187 -1.59 3.54 12.05
CA ALA A 187 -1.24 4.65 12.93
C ALA A 187 -2.23 5.81 12.87
N ASN A 188 -3.06 5.90 11.82
CA ASN A 188 -4.07 6.94 11.72
C ASN A 188 -5.35 6.60 12.48
N ALA A 189 -6.13 7.62 12.78
CA ALA A 189 -7.34 7.50 13.59
C ALA A 189 -8.44 6.60 13.00
N ARG A 190 -8.38 6.28 11.69
CA ARG A 190 -9.35 5.39 11.03
C ARG A 190 -9.02 3.92 11.22
N HIS A 191 -7.72 3.58 11.21
CA HIS A 191 -7.26 2.19 11.13
C HIS A 191 -6.48 1.71 12.37
N GLU A 192 -6.12 2.61 13.33
CA GLU A 192 -5.33 2.22 14.51
C GLU A 192 -5.98 1.12 15.35
N HIS A 193 -7.31 1.05 15.40
CA HIS A 193 -8.04 0.02 16.15
C HIS A 193 -7.99 -1.37 15.50
N GLU A 194 -7.67 -1.47 14.22
CA GLU A 194 -7.75 -2.71 13.43
C GLU A 194 -6.62 -3.70 13.71
N TRP A 195 -5.66 -3.35 14.58
CA TRP A 195 -4.73 -4.34 15.13
C TRP A 195 -5.46 -5.52 15.78
N ALA A 196 -6.68 -5.28 16.30
CA ALA A 196 -7.50 -6.30 16.94
C ALA A 196 -7.95 -7.40 15.97
N VAL A 197 -8.03 -7.13 14.67
CA VAL A 197 -8.35 -8.14 13.63
C VAL A 197 -7.34 -9.30 13.67
N TRP A 198 -6.08 -9.00 13.99
CA TRP A 198 -5.01 -10.01 14.08
C TRP A 198 -5.07 -10.89 15.34
N GLN A 199 -6.01 -10.63 16.26
CA GLN A 199 -6.28 -11.55 17.39
C GLN A 199 -6.99 -12.81 16.91
N ASP A 200 -7.84 -12.68 15.89
CA ASP A 200 -8.62 -13.78 15.32
C ASP A 200 -8.03 -14.28 13.99
N ALA A 201 -7.46 -13.36 13.20
CA ALA A 201 -6.80 -13.69 11.94
C ALA A 201 -5.35 -14.14 12.20
N LYS A 202 -5.02 -15.32 11.71
CA LYS A 202 -3.65 -15.85 11.85
C LYS A 202 -2.77 -15.34 10.72
N LEU A 203 -1.67 -14.64 11.05
CA LEU A 203 -0.61 -14.36 10.08
C LEU A 203 0.02 -15.71 9.65
N PRO A 204 0.10 -16.02 8.35
CA PRO A 204 0.68 -17.29 7.89
C PRO A 204 2.14 -17.44 8.31
N ASP A 205 2.58 -18.67 8.56
CA ASP A 205 3.93 -18.97 9.02
C ASP A 205 5.00 -18.43 8.07
N GLY A 206 6.02 -17.78 8.61
CA GLY A 206 7.12 -17.21 7.86
C GLY A 206 6.81 -15.86 7.19
N LYS A 207 5.61 -15.29 7.42
CA LYS A 207 5.25 -13.95 6.93
C LYS A 207 5.57 -12.88 7.97
N ILE A 208 5.80 -11.68 7.46
CA ILE A 208 6.08 -10.47 8.24
C ILE A 208 4.90 -9.51 8.12
N LEU A 209 4.52 -8.88 9.21
CA LEU A 209 3.59 -7.77 9.23
C LEU A 209 4.36 -6.46 9.39
N ILE A 210 4.06 -5.47 8.56
CA ILE A 210 4.65 -4.14 8.59
C ILE A 210 3.53 -3.13 8.88
N PRO A 211 3.07 -3.02 10.13
CA PRO A 211 2.03 -2.05 10.46
C PRO A 211 2.60 -0.63 10.38
N GLY A 212 1.80 0.31 9.92
CA GLY A 212 2.06 1.72 10.10
C GLY A 212 2.09 2.05 11.58
N VAL A 213 3.19 2.60 12.07
CA VAL A 213 3.35 3.08 13.45
C VAL A 213 3.52 4.60 13.53
N ILE A 214 3.73 5.22 12.37
CA ILE A 214 3.66 6.66 12.12
C ILE A 214 2.73 6.92 10.93
N THR A 215 2.00 8.04 10.97
CA THR A 215 1.03 8.37 9.93
C THR A 215 1.48 9.55 9.06
N HIS A 216 1.10 9.51 7.78
CA HIS A 216 1.24 10.62 6.83
C HIS A 216 0.06 11.61 6.89
N SER A 217 -1.01 11.28 7.62
CA SER A 217 -2.26 12.05 7.61
C SER A 217 -2.25 13.27 8.53
N THR A 218 -1.16 13.49 9.28
CA THR A 218 -0.96 14.65 10.15
C THR A 218 0.51 15.05 10.22
N ASP A 219 0.78 16.33 10.43
CA ASP A 219 2.13 16.87 10.64
C ASP A 219 2.64 16.69 12.08
N LEU A 220 1.83 16.14 12.99
CA LEU A 220 2.29 15.80 14.33
C LEU A 220 3.31 14.66 14.25
N VAL A 221 4.49 14.88 14.82
CA VAL A 221 5.51 13.84 14.97
C VAL A 221 5.13 12.97 16.18
N GLU A 222 4.91 11.70 15.95
CA GLU A 222 4.55 10.73 16.98
C GLU A 222 5.69 10.58 18.00
N HIS A 223 5.34 10.51 19.28
CA HIS A 223 6.31 10.28 20.35
C HIS A 223 6.88 8.85 20.28
N PRO A 224 8.20 8.63 20.45
CA PRO A 224 8.80 7.28 20.36
C PRO A 224 8.15 6.24 21.28
N GLU A 225 7.73 6.62 22.49
CA GLU A 225 7.00 5.72 23.39
C GLU A 225 5.65 5.25 22.80
N LEU A 226 4.91 6.15 22.13
CA LEU A 226 3.67 5.77 21.46
C LEU A 226 3.94 4.77 20.32
N ILE A 227 5.00 5.02 19.55
CA ILE A 227 5.43 4.12 18.48
C ILE A 227 5.80 2.75 19.06
N SER A 228 6.57 2.73 20.14
CA SER A 228 6.93 1.50 20.85
C SER A 228 5.70 0.72 21.32
N GLN A 229 4.69 1.40 21.89
CA GLN A 229 3.43 0.78 22.31
C GLN A 229 2.65 0.18 21.11
N ARG A 230 2.62 0.87 19.97
CA ARG A 230 2.00 0.36 18.75
C ARG A 230 2.69 -0.92 18.26
N ILE A 231 4.02 -0.94 18.19
CA ILE A 231 4.80 -2.13 17.81
C ILE A 231 4.54 -3.29 18.76
N GLN A 232 4.61 -3.05 20.07
CA GLN A 232 4.38 -4.09 21.08
C GLN A 232 2.96 -4.68 21.00
N ARG A 233 1.96 -3.86 20.66
CA ARG A 233 0.58 -4.30 20.44
C ARG A 233 0.50 -5.32 19.30
N PHE A 234 1.10 -5.04 18.15
CA PHE A 234 1.17 -5.99 17.04
C PHE A 234 2.03 -7.21 17.39
N ALA A 235 3.17 -7.03 18.03
CA ALA A 235 4.02 -8.12 18.49
C ALA A 235 3.29 -9.09 19.43
N SER A 236 2.34 -8.61 20.24
CA SER A 236 1.54 -9.44 21.14
C SER A 236 0.56 -10.38 20.42
N VAL A 237 0.18 -10.06 19.19
CA VAL A 237 -0.81 -10.85 18.41
C VAL A 237 -0.19 -11.67 17.30
N VAL A 238 0.89 -11.20 16.66
CA VAL A 238 1.54 -11.92 15.55
C VAL A 238 2.93 -12.47 15.90
N GLY A 239 3.46 -12.15 17.08
CA GLY A 239 4.80 -12.51 17.51
C GLY A 239 5.85 -11.43 17.20
N ALA A 240 6.80 -11.23 18.12
CA ALA A 240 7.79 -10.15 18.02
C ALA A 240 8.74 -10.28 16.81
N ASP A 241 9.04 -11.52 16.38
CA ASP A 241 9.91 -11.79 15.23
C ASP A 241 9.21 -11.53 13.88
N ASN A 242 7.89 -11.33 13.89
CA ASN A 242 7.07 -11.17 12.69
C ASN A 242 6.60 -9.72 12.47
N VAL A 243 7.18 -8.74 13.19
CA VAL A 243 6.78 -7.33 13.08
C VAL A 243 7.97 -6.46 12.69
N ILE A 244 7.79 -5.63 11.66
CA ILE A 244 8.70 -4.54 11.29
C ILE A 244 7.92 -3.23 11.36
N ALA A 245 8.50 -2.19 11.97
CA ALA A 245 7.90 -0.86 12.01
C ALA A 245 7.83 -0.26 10.60
N GLY A 246 6.67 0.31 10.24
CA GLY A 246 6.45 1.00 8.97
C GLY A 246 5.73 2.33 9.14
N SER A 247 5.55 3.06 8.06
CA SER A 247 4.62 4.20 7.99
C SER A 247 3.29 3.72 7.42
N ASP A 248 2.20 4.45 7.68
CA ASP A 248 0.89 4.15 7.05
C ASP A 248 0.98 4.17 5.52
N CYS A 249 1.70 5.14 4.96
CA CYS A 249 1.94 5.30 3.53
C CYS A 249 3.15 6.22 3.30
N GLY A 250 3.48 6.53 2.06
CA GLY A 250 4.53 7.46 1.69
C GLY A 250 4.22 8.92 2.09
N PHE A 251 5.25 9.68 2.42
CA PHE A 251 5.15 11.09 2.83
C PHE A 251 5.21 12.08 1.66
N GLY A 252 5.63 11.63 0.48
CA GLY A 252 5.85 12.49 -0.70
C GLY A 252 4.59 13.26 -1.10
N GLY A 253 4.72 14.61 -1.17
CA GLY A 253 3.62 15.50 -1.52
C GLY A 253 2.54 15.67 -0.43
N ARG A 254 2.72 15.07 0.76
CA ARG A 254 1.76 15.13 1.89
C ARG A 254 2.30 15.85 3.10
N SER A 255 3.55 15.58 3.46
CA SER A 255 4.22 16.21 4.58
C SER A 255 5.42 17.02 4.12
N HIS A 256 5.74 18.10 4.84
CA HIS A 256 6.99 18.82 4.60
C HIS A 256 8.19 17.88 4.83
N PRO A 257 9.26 17.91 3.99
CA PRO A 257 10.38 16.99 4.12
C PRO A 257 10.99 16.90 5.52
N GLN A 258 11.14 18.03 6.21
CA GLN A 258 11.66 18.06 7.58
C GLN A 258 10.74 17.35 8.58
N VAL A 259 9.41 17.44 8.40
CA VAL A 259 8.44 16.70 9.23
C VAL A 259 8.55 15.22 8.94
N ALA A 260 8.64 14.83 7.67
CA ALA A 260 8.80 13.42 7.28
C ALA A 260 10.08 12.81 7.90
N TRP A 261 11.20 13.52 7.84
CA TRP A 261 12.44 13.06 8.48
C TRP A 261 12.31 12.95 10.00
N ALA A 262 11.72 13.94 10.68
CA ALA A 262 11.50 13.87 12.12
C ALA A 262 10.60 12.69 12.52
N LYS A 263 9.57 12.35 11.72
CA LYS A 263 8.75 11.17 11.92
C LYS A 263 9.54 9.86 11.77
N LEU A 264 10.41 9.78 10.75
CA LEU A 264 11.27 8.61 10.52
C LEU A 264 12.29 8.43 11.66
N GLU A 265 12.91 9.52 12.13
CA GLU A 265 13.81 9.51 13.30
C GLU A 265 13.08 9.00 14.56
N SER A 266 11.88 9.54 14.82
CA SER A 266 11.04 9.08 15.93
C SER A 266 10.63 7.61 15.80
N MET A 267 10.38 7.14 14.57
CA MET A 267 10.08 5.73 14.31
C MET A 267 11.25 4.81 14.66
N VAL A 268 12.47 5.19 14.28
CA VAL A 268 13.69 4.43 14.59
C VAL A 268 13.90 4.36 16.11
N GLU A 269 13.74 5.47 16.83
CA GLU A 269 13.82 5.51 18.29
C GLU A 269 12.74 4.64 18.95
N GLY A 270 11.49 4.74 18.50
CA GLY A 270 10.38 3.94 18.98
C GLY A 270 10.55 2.44 18.74
N ALA A 271 11.10 2.06 17.56
CA ALA A 271 11.43 0.68 17.24
C ALA A 271 12.52 0.12 18.16
N ALA A 272 13.56 0.93 18.47
CA ALA A 272 14.61 0.53 19.42
C ALA A 272 14.03 0.33 20.84
N LEU A 273 13.14 1.20 21.30
CA LEU A 273 12.43 1.03 22.57
C LEU A 273 11.58 -0.24 22.60
N ALA A 274 10.85 -0.53 21.53
CA ALA A 274 10.04 -1.74 21.41
C ALA A 274 10.91 -3.01 21.41
N SER A 275 12.00 -3.03 20.65
CA SER A 275 12.94 -4.15 20.62
C SER A 275 13.48 -4.47 22.00
N LYS A 276 13.90 -3.43 22.75
CA LYS A 276 14.37 -3.58 24.14
C LYS A 276 13.27 -4.13 25.05
N ALA A 277 12.04 -3.61 24.95
CA ALA A 277 10.90 -4.07 25.77
C ALA A 277 10.52 -5.52 25.47
N LEU A 278 10.69 -5.98 24.22
CA LEU A 278 10.39 -7.34 23.76
C LEU A 278 11.58 -8.31 23.95
N GLY A 279 12.71 -7.87 24.51
CA GLY A 279 13.91 -8.69 24.72
C GLY A 279 14.63 -9.05 23.43
N LYS A 280 14.54 -8.18 22.42
CA LYS A 280 15.13 -8.36 21.06
C LYS A 280 16.26 -7.35 20.79
N GLY A 281 16.63 -6.54 21.78
CA GLY A 281 17.67 -5.51 21.69
C GLY A 281 19.04 -5.98 22.19
#